data_bea4b5fd11db099dfcb7cec23a5185fd
#
_entry.id   bea4b5fd11db099dfcb7cec23a5185fd
#
_cell.length_a   1.000
_cell.length_b   1.000
_cell.length_c   1.000
_cell.angle_alpha   90.00
_cell.angle_beta   90.00
_cell.angle_gamma   90.00
#
_symmetry.space_group_name_H-M   'P 1'
#
loop_
_entity.id
_entity.type
_entity.pdbx_description
1 polymer ?
#
loop_
_entity_poly.entity_id
_entity_poly.type
_entity_poly.pdbx_seq_one_letter_code
_entity_poly.pdbx_strand_id
1 'polypeptide(L)'
;MNFKYLPTSVLVVWLLFAASIRAEENPMNDPDLQQLLKQAQEMQKSSGSPDSRKKLPEMEAMAKQEAAQQEQEEKDEKEKLQAALKKQLDEPGPVAFPDWTPVTPEFKPAGKPAKKVVDEEVKIVQTGTSSLTPEKIAETWQAAATAANNLNQSLNKMNVNGKITRILFLSTRTDPRQEVELEASREPDSKITQVEISSPLPKPDIGSE
;
A
#
# COMPACT_ATOMS: atom_id res chain seq x y z
N MET A 1 -12.45 46.59 -10.97
CA MET A 1 -11.26 45.81 -11.21
C MET A 1 -11.62 44.70 -12.15
N ASN A 2 -11.08 44.74 -13.39
CA ASN A 2 -11.42 43.84 -14.48
C ASN A 2 -10.62 42.55 -14.36
N PHE A 3 -11.24 41.45 -13.93
CA PHE A 3 -10.71 40.12 -14.11
C PHE A 3 -11.09 39.60 -15.51
N LYS A 4 -10.36 40.02 -16.52
CA LYS A 4 -10.36 39.41 -17.85
C LYS A 4 -9.07 38.58 -17.92
N TYR A 5 -9.24 37.27 -18.28
CA TYR A 5 -8.22 36.29 -18.56
C TYR A 5 -7.60 35.59 -17.35
N LEU A 6 -8.28 34.53 -16.86
CA LEU A 6 -7.56 33.39 -16.30
C LEU A 6 -6.95 32.62 -17.49
N PRO A 7 -5.64 32.42 -17.55
CA PRO A 7 -5.02 31.67 -18.63
C PRO A 7 -5.41 30.20 -18.53
N THR A 8 -5.83 29.63 -19.64
CA THR A 8 -6.15 28.20 -19.87
C THR A 8 -5.06 27.23 -19.40
N SER A 9 -3.87 27.73 -19.08
CA SER A 9 -2.76 26.97 -18.50
C SER A 9 -3.01 26.47 -17.07
N VAL A 10 -3.91 27.09 -16.31
CA VAL A 10 -4.18 26.67 -14.92
C VAL A 10 -5.05 25.41 -14.88
N LEU A 11 -5.96 25.25 -15.82
CA LEU A 11 -6.84 24.07 -15.90
C LEU A 11 -6.08 22.82 -16.35
N VAL A 12 -5.10 22.98 -17.25
CA VAL A 12 -4.24 21.88 -17.72
C VAL A 12 -3.30 21.39 -16.61
N VAL A 13 -2.83 22.29 -15.75
CA VAL A 13 -1.97 21.93 -14.60
C VAL A 13 -2.75 21.15 -13.55
N TRP A 14 -4.03 21.47 -13.34
CA TRP A 14 -4.88 20.74 -12.37
C TRP A 14 -5.22 19.32 -12.84
N LEU A 15 -5.48 19.13 -14.15
CA LEU A 15 -5.69 17.80 -14.74
C LEU A 15 -4.44 16.93 -14.69
N LEU A 16 -3.25 17.52 -14.82
CA LEU A 16 -1.99 16.79 -14.70
C LEU A 16 -1.68 16.40 -13.24
N PHE A 17 -2.17 17.15 -12.25
CA PHE A 17 -1.98 16.83 -10.84
C PHE A 17 -2.90 15.68 -10.35
N ALA A 18 -4.11 15.60 -10.87
CA ALA A 18 -5.04 14.48 -10.57
C ALA A 18 -4.57 13.14 -11.17
N ALA A 19 -3.83 13.16 -12.28
CA ALA A 19 -3.26 11.97 -12.91
C ALA A 19 -2.01 11.42 -12.18
N SER A 20 -1.36 12.21 -11.32
CA SER A 20 -0.12 11.81 -10.64
C SER A 20 -0.33 10.88 -9.44
N ILE A 21 -1.56 10.61 -9.02
CA ILE A 21 -1.88 9.77 -7.86
C ILE A 21 -2.07 8.28 -8.24
N ARG A 22 -2.15 7.96 -9.53
CA ARG A 22 -2.25 6.58 -10.04
C ARG A 22 -1.04 6.18 -10.89
N ALA A 23 0.16 6.35 -10.37
CA ALA A 23 1.39 6.06 -11.11
C ALA A 23 1.91 4.66 -10.82
N GLU A 24 1.42 3.64 -11.57
CA GLU A 24 2.21 2.46 -11.93
C GLU A 24 1.97 1.93 -13.36
N GLU A 25 1.14 2.56 -14.17
CA GLU A 25 1.04 2.24 -15.60
C GLU A 25 1.24 3.51 -16.43
N ASN A 26 2.01 3.39 -17.50
CA ASN A 26 2.42 4.46 -18.40
C ASN A 26 1.22 5.35 -18.80
N PRO A 27 1.09 6.59 -18.29
CA PRO A 27 -0.13 7.40 -18.41
C PRO A 27 -0.48 7.79 -19.84
N MET A 28 0.44 7.57 -20.80
CA MET A 28 0.21 7.87 -22.20
C MET A 28 -0.68 6.84 -22.94
N ASN A 29 -0.91 5.67 -22.36
CA ASN A 29 -1.71 4.60 -22.96
C ASN A 29 -3.08 4.38 -22.32
N ASP A 30 -3.44 5.20 -21.33
CA ASP A 30 -4.76 5.14 -20.73
C ASP A 30 -5.82 5.65 -21.73
N PRO A 31 -6.76 4.79 -22.19
CA PRO A 31 -7.79 5.16 -23.15
C PRO A 31 -8.70 6.30 -22.62
N ASP A 32 -8.88 6.39 -21.32
CA ASP A 32 -9.71 7.45 -20.70
C ASP A 32 -9.01 8.80 -20.74
N LEU A 33 -7.69 8.83 -20.55
CA LEU A 33 -6.87 10.03 -20.71
C LEU A 33 -6.81 10.50 -22.17
N GLN A 34 -6.76 9.58 -23.13
CA GLN A 34 -6.81 9.93 -24.54
C GLN A 34 -8.18 10.49 -24.94
N GLN A 35 -9.26 9.97 -24.37
CA GLN A 35 -10.62 10.47 -24.58
C GLN A 35 -10.81 11.86 -24.00
N LEU A 36 -10.31 12.10 -22.79
CA LEU A 36 -10.30 13.41 -22.13
C LEU A 36 -9.48 14.44 -22.90
N LEU A 37 -8.30 14.06 -23.43
CA LEU A 37 -7.48 14.92 -24.28
C LEU A 37 -8.16 15.28 -25.61
N LYS A 38 -8.87 14.31 -26.22
CA LYS A 38 -9.69 14.59 -27.42
C LYS A 38 -10.85 15.55 -27.11
N GLN A 39 -11.57 15.34 -26.00
CA GLN A 39 -12.63 16.25 -25.58
C GLN A 39 -12.09 17.66 -25.27
N ALA A 40 -10.94 17.79 -24.64
CA ALA A 40 -10.30 19.06 -24.38
C ALA A 40 -9.87 19.77 -25.68
N GLN A 41 -9.38 19.03 -26.68
CA GLN A 41 -9.04 19.57 -28.00
C GLN A 41 -10.29 19.99 -28.81
N GLU A 42 -11.38 19.25 -28.71
CA GLU A 42 -12.65 19.61 -29.36
C GLU A 42 -13.28 20.83 -28.70
N MET A 43 -13.23 20.95 -27.37
CA MET A 43 -13.65 22.16 -26.67
C MET A 43 -12.80 23.38 -27.02
N GLN A 44 -11.50 23.22 -27.22
CA GLN A 44 -10.61 24.31 -27.66
C GLN A 44 -10.93 24.78 -29.08
N LYS A 45 -11.36 23.88 -29.96
CA LYS A 45 -11.81 24.22 -31.32
C LYS A 45 -13.19 24.87 -31.36
N SER A 46 -14.05 24.59 -30.39
CA SER A 46 -15.42 25.12 -30.31
C SER A 46 -15.55 26.40 -29.47
N SER A 47 -14.46 26.87 -28.84
CA SER A 47 -14.45 28.02 -27.92
C SER A 47 -14.80 29.38 -28.55
N GLY A 48 -15.12 29.42 -29.85
CA GLY A 48 -15.59 30.61 -30.55
C GLY A 48 -17.12 30.78 -30.61
N SER A 49 -17.90 29.80 -30.17
CA SER A 49 -19.34 29.86 -30.25
C SER A 49 -20.02 30.38 -28.96
N PRO A 50 -21.02 31.27 -29.04
CA PRO A 50 -21.73 31.76 -27.85
C PRO A 50 -22.47 30.69 -27.06
N ASP A 51 -22.76 29.53 -27.64
CA ASP A 51 -23.37 28.38 -26.97
C ASP A 51 -22.40 27.62 -26.02
N SER A 52 -21.11 27.68 -26.30
CA SER A 52 -20.11 27.05 -25.42
C SER A 52 -20.01 27.73 -24.05
N ARG A 53 -20.34 29.03 -23.97
CA ARG A 53 -20.31 29.79 -22.71
C ARG A 53 -21.47 29.43 -21.76
N LYS A 54 -22.56 28.89 -22.27
CA LYS A 54 -23.73 28.45 -21.45
C LYS A 54 -23.51 27.04 -20.88
N LYS A 55 -22.71 26.18 -21.53
CA LYS A 55 -22.46 24.81 -21.09
C LYS A 55 -21.34 24.71 -20.03
N LEU A 56 -20.44 25.71 -19.94
CA LEU A 56 -19.36 25.69 -18.94
C LEU A 56 -19.85 25.57 -17.48
N PRO A 57 -20.83 26.37 -17.02
CA PRO A 57 -21.29 26.27 -15.63
C PRO A 57 -22.03 24.96 -15.31
N GLU A 58 -22.69 24.33 -16.30
CA GLU A 58 -23.32 23.03 -16.12
C GLU A 58 -22.26 21.91 -15.98
N MET A 59 -21.23 21.94 -16.83
CA MET A 59 -20.14 20.99 -16.73
C MET A 59 -19.34 21.14 -15.42
N GLU A 60 -19.15 22.36 -14.96
CA GLU A 60 -18.48 22.63 -13.68
C GLU A 60 -19.32 22.16 -12.48
N ALA A 61 -20.65 22.28 -12.57
CA ALA A 61 -21.56 21.76 -11.56
C ALA A 61 -21.57 20.21 -11.54
N MET A 62 -21.59 19.57 -12.71
CA MET A 62 -21.52 18.10 -12.82
C MET A 62 -20.18 17.57 -12.29
N ALA A 63 -19.04 18.17 -12.65
CA ALA A 63 -17.73 17.77 -12.17
C ALA A 63 -17.62 17.92 -10.64
N LYS A 64 -18.20 18.96 -10.04
CA LYS A 64 -18.25 19.11 -8.57
C LYS A 64 -19.15 18.07 -7.92
N GLN A 65 -20.25 17.70 -8.56
CA GLN A 65 -21.14 16.67 -8.04
C GLN A 65 -20.50 15.27 -8.11
N GLU A 66 -19.83 14.93 -9.21
CA GLU A 66 -19.08 13.69 -9.36
C GLU A 66 -17.92 13.60 -8.34
N ALA A 67 -17.16 14.68 -8.18
CA ALA A 67 -16.10 14.74 -7.19
C ALA A 67 -16.63 14.56 -5.75
N ALA A 68 -17.76 15.17 -5.43
CA ALA A 68 -18.39 15.02 -4.12
C ALA A 68 -18.94 13.58 -3.90
N GLN A 69 -19.45 12.93 -4.94
CA GLN A 69 -19.88 11.53 -4.87
C GLN A 69 -18.70 10.59 -4.67
N GLN A 70 -17.62 10.79 -5.42
CA GLN A 70 -16.40 9.97 -5.26
C GLN A 70 -15.81 10.13 -3.86
N GLU A 71 -15.73 11.35 -3.33
CA GLU A 71 -15.24 11.60 -1.98
C GLU A 71 -16.12 10.91 -0.92
N GLN A 72 -17.43 10.87 -1.13
CA GLN A 72 -18.36 10.19 -0.22
C GLN A 72 -18.20 8.66 -0.32
N GLU A 73 -18.08 8.11 -1.53
CA GLU A 73 -17.87 6.68 -1.76
C GLU A 73 -16.55 6.20 -1.13
N GLU A 74 -15.45 6.94 -1.34
CA GLU A 74 -14.16 6.64 -0.72
C GLU A 74 -14.23 6.67 0.81
N LYS A 75 -14.99 7.61 1.36
CA LYS A 75 -15.18 7.71 2.80
C LYS A 75 -15.97 6.52 3.35
N ASP A 76 -17.05 6.15 2.67
CA ASP A 76 -17.90 5.03 3.07
C ASP A 76 -17.14 3.69 2.96
N GLU A 77 -16.34 3.50 1.91
CA GLU A 77 -15.46 2.34 1.77
C GLU A 77 -14.41 2.26 2.89
N LYS A 78 -13.80 3.39 3.21
CA LYS A 78 -12.82 3.48 4.29
C LYS A 78 -13.45 3.17 5.66
N GLU A 79 -14.65 3.66 5.92
CA GLU A 79 -15.38 3.34 7.16
C GLU A 79 -15.76 1.85 7.22
N LYS A 80 -16.22 1.25 6.11
CA LYS A 80 -16.50 -0.19 6.02
C LYS A 80 -15.24 -1.02 6.28
N LEU A 81 -14.12 -0.64 5.66
CA LEU A 81 -12.84 -1.31 5.86
C LEU A 81 -12.40 -1.23 7.33
N GLN A 82 -12.44 -0.06 7.94
CA GLN A 82 -12.07 0.11 9.35
C GLN A 82 -12.95 -0.73 10.30
N ALA A 83 -14.26 -0.78 10.03
CA ALA A 83 -15.18 -1.61 10.82
C ALA A 83 -14.86 -3.11 10.67
N ALA A 84 -14.54 -3.56 9.44
CA ALA A 84 -14.17 -4.94 9.16
C ALA A 84 -12.84 -5.33 9.81
N LEU A 85 -11.83 -4.45 9.74
CA LEU A 85 -10.54 -4.65 10.40
C LEU A 85 -10.69 -4.72 11.93
N LYS A 86 -11.50 -3.84 12.51
CA LYS A 86 -11.79 -3.86 13.94
C LYS A 86 -12.46 -5.17 14.36
N LYS A 87 -13.47 -5.61 13.60
CA LYS A 87 -14.14 -6.90 13.85
C LYS A 87 -13.13 -8.05 13.83
N GLN A 88 -12.27 -8.10 12.80
CA GLN A 88 -11.26 -9.14 12.68
C GLN A 88 -10.21 -9.09 13.80
N LEU A 89 -9.86 -7.90 14.28
CA LEU A 89 -8.96 -7.70 15.42
C LEU A 89 -9.55 -8.27 16.69
N ASP A 90 -10.84 -8.00 16.94
CA ASP A 90 -11.55 -8.39 18.15
C ASP A 90 -12.05 -9.86 18.11
N GLU A 91 -12.03 -10.49 16.94
CA GLU A 91 -12.50 -11.85 16.76
C GLU A 91 -11.63 -12.83 17.56
N PRO A 92 -12.25 -13.67 18.43
CA PRO A 92 -11.50 -14.67 19.19
C PRO A 92 -10.96 -15.75 18.25
N GLY A 93 -9.67 -16.04 18.35
CA GLY A 93 -9.03 -17.06 17.53
C GLY A 93 -7.57 -17.27 17.93
N PRO A 94 -6.95 -18.34 17.43
CA PRO A 94 -5.54 -18.60 17.71
C PRO A 94 -4.68 -17.49 17.14
N VAL A 95 -3.83 -16.92 17.99
CA VAL A 95 -2.81 -15.95 17.59
C VAL A 95 -1.50 -16.71 17.45
N ALA A 96 -1.32 -17.36 16.31
CA ALA A 96 -0.15 -18.17 16.01
C ALA A 96 0.29 -17.95 14.56
N PHE A 97 1.58 -17.95 14.36
CA PHE A 97 2.16 -17.97 13.00
C PHE A 97 1.91 -19.33 12.33
N PRO A 98 2.00 -19.40 10.99
CA PRO A 98 2.05 -20.67 10.28
C PRO A 98 3.11 -21.60 10.87
N ASP A 99 2.84 -22.90 10.89
CA ASP A 99 3.72 -23.94 11.47
C ASP A 99 5.09 -24.04 10.81
N TRP A 100 5.18 -23.59 9.56
CA TRP A 100 6.43 -23.54 8.80
C TRP A 100 7.25 -22.26 9.03
N THR A 101 6.77 -21.33 9.86
CA THR A 101 7.49 -20.08 10.16
C THR A 101 8.89 -20.40 10.73
N PRO A 102 9.95 -19.86 10.12
CA PRO A 102 11.29 -20.13 10.59
C PRO A 102 11.54 -19.64 12.03
N VAL A 103 12.24 -20.44 12.79
CA VAL A 103 12.70 -20.01 14.12
C VAL A 103 13.88 -19.06 13.95
N THR A 104 13.74 -17.84 14.44
CA THR A 104 14.85 -16.89 14.44
C THR A 104 15.88 -17.27 15.52
N PRO A 105 17.14 -17.55 15.15
CA PRO A 105 18.17 -17.90 16.13
C PRO A 105 18.38 -16.76 17.13
N GLU A 106 18.63 -17.12 18.39
CA GLU A 106 18.89 -16.18 19.48
C GLU A 106 17.77 -15.10 19.65
N PHE A 107 16.58 -15.38 19.17
CA PHE A 107 15.44 -14.48 19.31
C PHE A 107 14.94 -14.44 20.75
N LYS A 108 14.89 -13.24 21.29
CA LYS A 108 14.33 -12.94 22.60
C LYS A 108 13.04 -12.15 22.40
N PRO A 109 11.87 -12.80 22.41
CA PRO A 109 10.61 -12.11 22.19
C PRO A 109 10.33 -11.10 23.30
N ALA A 110 9.82 -9.94 22.96
CA ALA A 110 9.35 -8.93 23.90
C ALA A 110 7.99 -9.29 24.53
N GLY A 111 7.28 -10.24 23.91
CA GLY A 111 5.97 -10.71 24.38
C GLY A 111 5.45 -11.87 23.53
N LYS A 112 4.20 -12.24 23.76
CA LYS A 112 3.50 -13.22 22.92
C LYS A 112 3.10 -12.58 21.59
N PRO A 113 2.92 -13.36 20.51
CA PRO A 113 2.31 -12.87 19.28
C PRO A 113 0.95 -12.21 19.58
N ALA A 114 0.65 -11.12 18.89
CA ALA A 114 -0.59 -10.39 19.04
C ALA A 114 -1.13 -9.93 17.69
N LYS A 115 -2.46 -9.82 17.56
CA LYS A 115 -3.06 -9.19 16.39
C LYS A 115 -2.85 -7.69 16.45
N LYS A 116 -2.49 -7.09 15.31
CA LYS A 116 -2.36 -5.64 15.12
C LYS A 116 -2.87 -5.25 13.74
N VAL A 117 -3.38 -4.04 13.61
CA VAL A 117 -3.65 -3.45 12.30
C VAL A 117 -2.36 -2.77 11.82
N VAL A 118 -1.86 -3.20 10.68
CA VAL A 118 -0.65 -2.67 10.02
C VAL A 118 -0.95 -2.56 8.54
N ASP A 119 -0.77 -1.37 7.94
CA ASP A 119 -1.00 -1.12 6.51
C ASP A 119 -2.38 -1.59 6.03
N GLU A 120 -3.43 -1.23 6.77
CA GLU A 120 -4.83 -1.58 6.46
C GLU A 120 -5.11 -3.10 6.40
N GLU A 121 -4.29 -3.88 7.08
CA GLU A 121 -4.47 -5.33 7.24
C GLU A 121 -4.33 -5.72 8.71
N VAL A 122 -5.06 -6.77 9.12
CA VAL A 122 -4.81 -7.38 10.44
C VAL A 122 -3.70 -8.40 10.29
N LYS A 123 -2.60 -8.18 10.99
CA LYS A 123 -1.45 -9.09 11.02
C LYS A 123 -1.28 -9.67 12.42
N ILE A 124 -0.82 -10.91 12.50
CA ILE A 124 -0.22 -11.47 13.72
C ILE A 124 1.21 -10.94 13.76
N VAL A 125 1.58 -10.26 14.83
CA VAL A 125 2.89 -9.61 14.97
C VAL A 125 3.57 -10.08 16.25
N GLN A 126 4.85 -10.39 16.17
CA GLN A 126 5.72 -10.61 17.30
C GLN A 126 7.00 -9.82 17.14
N THR A 127 7.32 -9.00 18.13
CA THR A 127 8.56 -8.24 18.19
C THR A 127 9.54 -8.84 19.20
N GLY A 128 10.81 -8.55 19.02
CA GLY A 128 11.85 -9.00 19.94
C GLY A 128 13.22 -8.53 19.51
N THR A 129 14.25 -9.16 20.07
CA THR A 129 15.64 -8.82 19.79
C THR A 129 16.47 -10.07 19.51
N SER A 130 17.57 -9.91 18.77
CA SER A 130 18.57 -10.95 18.56
C SER A 130 19.98 -10.35 18.65
N SER A 131 20.95 -11.14 19.07
CA SER A 131 22.37 -10.77 19.04
C SER A 131 22.99 -10.94 17.64
N LEU A 132 22.36 -11.71 16.76
CA LEU A 132 22.80 -11.92 15.39
C LEU A 132 22.62 -10.66 14.53
N THR A 133 23.47 -10.54 13.51
CA THR A 133 23.32 -9.47 12.52
C THR A 133 22.08 -9.71 11.64
N PRO A 134 21.48 -8.65 11.05
CA PRO A 134 20.36 -8.80 10.13
C PRO A 134 20.64 -9.79 9.00
N GLU A 135 21.84 -9.77 8.44
CA GLU A 135 22.27 -10.72 7.39
C GLU A 135 22.21 -12.18 7.86
N LYS A 136 22.74 -12.46 9.05
CA LYS A 136 22.77 -13.82 9.58
C LYS A 136 21.35 -14.35 9.86
N ILE A 137 20.47 -13.48 10.33
CA ILE A 137 19.06 -13.80 10.50
C ILE A 137 18.42 -14.14 9.14
N ALA A 138 18.68 -13.29 8.11
CA ALA A 138 18.15 -13.52 6.76
C ALA A 138 18.62 -14.83 6.14
N GLU A 139 19.90 -15.16 6.26
CA GLU A 139 20.46 -16.43 5.78
C GLU A 139 19.73 -17.63 6.40
N THR A 140 19.51 -17.58 7.71
CA THR A 140 18.81 -18.66 8.43
C THR A 140 17.36 -18.78 7.96
N TRP A 141 16.68 -17.66 7.79
CA TRP A 141 15.30 -17.62 7.31
C TRP A 141 15.18 -18.12 5.86
N GLN A 142 16.08 -17.71 4.99
CA GLN A 142 16.12 -18.16 3.60
C GLN A 142 16.34 -19.68 3.50
N ALA A 143 17.26 -20.21 4.30
CA ALA A 143 17.51 -21.66 4.34
C ALA A 143 16.26 -22.43 4.84
N ALA A 144 15.61 -21.96 5.89
CA ALA A 144 14.42 -22.59 6.45
C ALA A 144 13.22 -22.50 5.49
N ALA A 145 13.00 -21.35 4.85
CA ALA A 145 11.94 -21.18 3.86
C ALA A 145 12.15 -22.08 2.64
N THR A 146 13.39 -22.24 2.19
CA THR A 146 13.75 -23.16 1.12
C THR A 146 13.46 -24.62 1.52
N ALA A 147 13.83 -25.00 2.74
CA ALA A 147 13.56 -26.35 3.27
C ALA A 147 12.06 -26.64 3.43
N ALA A 148 11.27 -25.62 3.70
CA ALA A 148 9.80 -25.71 3.78
C ALA A 148 9.08 -25.69 2.41
N ASN A 149 9.83 -25.71 1.31
CA ASN A 149 9.31 -25.63 -0.08
C ASN A 149 8.45 -24.37 -0.33
N ASN A 150 8.81 -23.26 0.27
CA ASN A 150 8.16 -21.99 -0.01
C ASN A 150 8.59 -21.47 -1.38
N LEU A 151 7.63 -21.33 -2.28
CA LEU A 151 7.90 -21.08 -3.70
C LEU A 151 8.32 -19.63 -3.98
N ASN A 152 7.78 -18.67 -3.20
CA ASN A 152 8.07 -17.26 -3.40
C ASN A 152 8.82 -16.71 -2.19
N GLN A 153 10.01 -16.22 -2.44
CA GLN A 153 10.85 -15.56 -1.45
C GLN A 153 11.37 -14.24 -2.02
N SER A 154 11.27 -13.19 -1.23
CA SER A 154 11.84 -11.89 -1.55
C SER A 154 12.70 -11.40 -0.38
N LEU A 155 13.87 -10.87 -0.68
CA LEU A 155 14.81 -10.35 0.30
C LEU A 155 15.30 -8.97 -0.12
N ASN A 156 14.86 -7.96 0.60
CA ASN A 156 15.32 -6.58 0.45
C ASN A 156 16.36 -6.26 1.53
N LYS A 157 17.47 -5.63 1.15
CA LYS A 157 18.55 -5.25 2.04
C LYS A 157 18.80 -3.76 1.95
N MET A 158 18.84 -3.09 3.09
CA MET A 158 19.29 -1.70 3.19
C MET A 158 20.71 -1.68 3.73
N ASN A 159 21.58 -0.94 3.04
CA ASN A 159 22.99 -0.81 3.38
C ASN A 159 23.30 0.65 3.74
N VAL A 160 23.99 0.86 4.85
CA VAL A 160 24.50 2.16 5.28
C VAL A 160 25.99 2.00 5.55
N ASN A 161 26.81 2.80 4.86
CA ASN A 161 28.28 2.77 4.99
C ASN A 161 28.90 1.37 4.82
N GLY A 162 28.39 0.59 3.87
CA GLY A 162 28.90 -0.76 3.60
C GLY A 162 28.42 -1.85 4.56
N LYS A 163 27.58 -1.51 5.55
CA LYS A 163 26.99 -2.48 6.49
C LYS A 163 25.50 -2.61 6.24
N ILE A 164 24.98 -3.83 6.23
CA ILE A 164 23.54 -4.06 6.16
C ILE A 164 22.93 -3.73 7.52
N THR A 165 22.07 -2.71 7.52
CA THR A 165 21.40 -2.20 8.72
C THR A 165 19.96 -2.65 8.84
N ARG A 166 19.31 -3.01 7.72
CA ARG A 166 17.92 -3.50 7.69
C ARG A 166 17.77 -4.56 6.62
N ILE A 167 16.99 -5.56 6.93
CA ILE A 167 16.49 -6.54 5.98
C ILE A 167 14.98 -6.63 6.10
N LEU A 168 14.35 -6.90 4.96
CA LEU A 168 12.95 -7.29 4.86
C LEU A 168 12.93 -8.59 4.07
N PHE A 169 12.48 -9.66 4.70
CA PHE A 169 12.35 -10.98 4.09
C PHE A 169 10.88 -11.37 4.06
N LEU A 170 10.37 -11.64 2.87
CA LEU A 170 9.03 -12.11 2.63
C LEU A 170 9.08 -13.55 2.15
N SER A 171 8.28 -14.42 2.74
CA SER A 171 8.13 -15.80 2.30
C SER A 171 6.65 -16.15 2.18
N THR A 172 6.26 -16.69 1.03
CA THR A 172 4.87 -17.02 0.73
C THR A 172 4.74 -18.48 0.33
N ARG A 173 3.79 -19.18 0.95
CA ARG A 173 3.32 -20.49 0.57
C ARG A 173 2.01 -20.33 -0.22
N THR A 174 1.87 -21.05 -1.34
CA THR A 174 0.72 -20.89 -2.24
C THR A 174 -0.48 -21.75 -1.87
N ASP A 175 -0.27 -22.91 -1.23
CA ASP A 175 -1.34 -23.84 -0.90
C ASP A 175 -1.14 -24.45 0.51
N PRO A 176 -1.97 -24.10 1.51
CA PRO A 176 -2.84 -22.92 1.51
C PRO A 176 -2.03 -21.62 1.42
N ARG A 177 -2.63 -20.56 0.88
CA ARG A 177 -1.93 -19.26 0.79
C ARG A 177 -1.67 -18.72 2.18
N GLN A 178 -0.40 -18.64 2.51
CA GLN A 178 0.12 -18.13 3.78
C GLN A 178 1.35 -17.30 3.52
N GLU A 179 1.51 -16.23 4.28
CA GLU A 179 2.60 -15.29 4.14
C GLU A 179 3.22 -15.01 5.49
N VAL A 180 4.53 -14.94 5.53
CA VAL A 180 5.28 -14.52 6.71
C VAL A 180 6.35 -13.54 6.28
N GLU A 181 6.40 -12.43 6.99
CA GLU A 181 7.34 -11.35 6.80
C GLU A 181 8.25 -11.25 8.03
N LEU A 182 9.54 -11.08 7.78
CA LEU A 182 10.53 -10.78 8.79
C LEU A 182 11.16 -9.43 8.48
N GLU A 183 11.10 -8.55 9.44
CA GLU A 183 11.93 -7.36 9.45
C GLU A 183 13.01 -7.51 10.53
N ALA A 184 14.27 -7.29 10.17
CA ALA A 184 15.38 -7.23 11.13
C ALA A 184 16.19 -5.96 10.88
N SER A 185 16.34 -5.12 11.90
CA SER A 185 17.04 -3.85 11.81
C SER A 185 18.05 -3.69 12.95
N ARG A 186 19.19 -3.10 12.64
CA ARG A 186 20.25 -2.83 13.59
C ARG A 186 20.85 -1.45 13.33
N GLU A 187 20.91 -0.63 14.35
CA GLU A 187 21.67 0.62 14.29
C GLU A 187 23.17 0.34 14.10
N PRO A 188 23.91 1.22 13.40
CA PRO A 188 25.32 0.98 13.04
C PRO A 188 26.22 0.61 14.21
N ASP A 189 25.99 1.17 15.39
CA ASP A 189 26.81 0.98 16.60
C ASP A 189 26.17 0.02 17.61
N SER A 190 24.99 -0.51 17.31
CA SER A 190 24.30 -1.47 18.17
C SER A 190 24.85 -2.88 18.00
N LYS A 191 24.88 -3.64 19.10
CA LYS A 191 25.14 -5.09 19.10
C LYS A 191 23.83 -5.90 19.05
N ILE A 192 22.68 -5.21 19.09
CA ILE A 192 21.36 -5.83 19.17
C ILE A 192 20.59 -5.52 17.89
N THR A 193 20.05 -6.53 17.28
CA THR A 193 19.12 -6.43 16.16
C THR A 193 17.68 -6.43 16.68
N GLN A 194 16.90 -5.45 16.31
CA GLN A 194 15.45 -5.47 16.47
C GLN A 194 14.84 -6.39 15.42
N VAL A 195 13.92 -7.22 15.84
CA VAL A 195 13.29 -8.21 14.97
C VAL A 195 11.78 -8.09 15.10
N GLU A 196 11.10 -8.00 14.00
CA GLU A 196 9.65 -8.11 13.90
C GLU A 196 9.30 -9.25 12.93
N ILE A 197 8.40 -10.12 13.37
CA ILE A 197 7.85 -11.20 12.55
C ILE A 197 6.36 -10.88 12.42
N SER A 198 5.85 -10.89 11.19
CA SER A 198 4.44 -10.66 10.94
C SER A 198 3.88 -11.65 9.93
N SER A 199 2.58 -11.92 10.04
CA SER A 199 1.83 -12.75 9.12
C SER A 199 0.44 -12.16 8.94
N PRO A 200 0.04 -11.78 7.71
CA PRO A 200 -1.28 -11.23 7.47
C PRO A 200 -2.35 -12.30 7.69
N LEU A 201 -3.47 -11.90 8.25
CA LEU A 201 -4.69 -12.69 8.25
C LEU A 201 -5.37 -12.54 6.88
N PRO A 202 -6.21 -13.51 6.47
CA PRO A 202 -7.02 -13.35 5.25
C PRO A 202 -7.76 -12.01 5.27
N LYS A 203 -7.78 -11.31 4.13
CA LYS A 203 -8.52 -10.04 4.04
C LYS A 203 -9.97 -10.25 4.42
N PRO A 204 -10.56 -9.34 5.20
CA PRO A 204 -11.97 -9.43 5.51
C PRO A 204 -12.79 -9.27 4.23
N ASP A 205 -13.82 -10.11 4.09
CA ASP A 205 -14.79 -9.94 3.01
C ASP A 205 -15.66 -8.72 3.33
N ILE A 206 -15.40 -7.62 2.65
CA ILE A 206 -16.17 -6.38 2.80
C ILE A 206 -17.41 -6.37 1.90
N GLY A 207 -17.79 -7.54 1.32
CA GLY A 207 -19.00 -7.75 0.52
C GLY A 207 -19.20 -6.64 -0.52
N SER A 208 -18.93 -6.94 -1.76
CA SER A 208 -19.47 -6.13 -2.88
C SER A 208 -20.97 -6.43 -2.97
N GLU A 209 -21.79 -5.66 -2.28
CA GLU A 209 -23.24 -5.64 -2.51
C GLU A 209 -23.59 -4.84 -3.76
#